data_e0e38b9e998b2e82f819e0256fc19c0d
#
_entry.id   e0e38b9e998b2e82f819e0256fc19c0d
#
_cell.length_a   1.000
_cell.length_b   1.000
_cell.length_c   1.000
_cell.angle_alpha   90.00
_cell.angle_beta   90.00
_cell.angle_gamma   90.00
#
_symmetry.space_group_name_H-M   'P 1'
#
loop_
_entity.id
_entity.type
_entity.pdbx_description
1 polymer ?
#
loop_
_entity_poly.entity_id
_entity_poly.type
_entity_poly.pdbx_seq_one_letter_code
_entity_poly.pdbx_strand_id
1 'polypeptide(L)'
;MLVLLLLCTSGLLLRGDAQDRAALWRGDDRSGRCQYTFSVPSPTEASCPRDRRPRGDTGGAQGATARDQTELHQSLNRVTGERNLLQGEKERLEQELEGLQRRMEEMRRETERLRNKPCPLQTPAVPPSPPLQDSGLTRPAGGSRPSHLIARPNRQGDSSSLRDSAWQTGPQGFQELKAEVTEVPAPDGSEENTGCGDVVSVGEPVTHRKADTIAGKYGVWMQDPEAVSPYGPNMIWRIDTIGSDVRQLYGYEDMEQLTKGFPSKVLLLPELVESTGSTLYRGSLYYQRRRSRSLIRFDLASESIAARRELPHAGFHGQFPYSWGGYTDIDLSVDQQGLWAVYSSSKAKGAIVISQLDPNSLEVKRSWETNIRKNSVANSFIICGKLYTVASYTSPDTIINYIYDTRTSQGKSVAIPFKNKYRYNSMIDYNLAQRKLFAWDNFHMVSYDLRLGRQE
;
A
#
# COMPACT_ATOMS: atom_id res chain seq x y z
N MET A 1 -37.15 52.23 20.68
CA MET A 1 -37.71 52.16 19.32
C MET A 1 -36.79 52.87 18.32
N LEU A 2 -35.48 52.61 18.37
CA LEU A 2 -34.48 53.28 17.51
C LEU A 2 -33.31 52.36 17.15
N VAL A 3 -33.44 51.04 17.25
CA VAL A 3 -32.37 50.06 16.95
C VAL A 3 -32.77 49.12 15.79
N LEU A 4 -33.99 49.24 15.26
CA LEU A 4 -34.51 48.37 14.20
C LEU A 4 -34.49 49.02 12.77
N LEU A 5 -33.84 50.17 12.57
CA LEU A 5 -33.82 50.90 11.29
C LEU A 5 -32.41 51.05 10.71
N LEU A 6 -31.40 50.38 11.23
CA LEU A 6 -30.00 50.46 10.75
C LEU A 6 -29.49 49.15 10.09
N LEU A 7 -30.36 48.18 9.83
CA LEU A 7 -30.00 46.91 9.19
C LEU A 7 -30.56 46.75 7.76
N CYS A 8 -31.12 47.79 7.16
CA CYS A 8 -31.69 47.77 5.78
C CYS A 8 -30.93 48.57 4.73
N THR A 9 -29.77 49.18 5.03
CA THR A 9 -29.07 50.02 4.01
C THR A 9 -27.62 49.62 3.68
N SER A 10 -27.22 48.38 3.94
CA SER A 10 -25.90 47.86 3.48
C SER A 10 -26.00 46.72 2.47
N GLY A 11 -27.12 46.68 1.72
CA GLY A 11 -27.39 45.66 0.69
C GLY A 11 -27.24 46.14 -0.74
N LEU A 12 -26.37 47.10 -1.03
CA LEU A 12 -26.09 47.56 -2.40
C LEU A 12 -24.63 48.01 -2.50
N LEU A 13 -23.81 47.18 -3.11
CA LEU A 13 -22.57 47.43 -3.84
C LEU A 13 -21.55 46.33 -3.59
N LEU A 14 -21.78 45.14 -4.11
CA LEU A 14 -20.76 44.25 -4.61
C LEU A 14 -21.34 43.50 -5.82
N ARG A 15 -21.38 44.19 -6.96
CA ARG A 15 -21.36 43.55 -8.28
C ARG A 15 -19.94 43.08 -8.48
N GLY A 16 -19.60 41.87 -7.96
CA GLY A 16 -18.48 41.11 -8.39
C GLY A 16 -18.98 40.13 -9.42
N ASP A 17 -18.32 40.05 -10.55
CA ASP A 17 -18.57 39.13 -11.64
C ASP A 17 -18.77 37.72 -11.12
N ALA A 18 -19.97 37.19 -11.21
CA ALA A 18 -20.29 35.79 -10.98
C ALA A 18 -19.83 35.02 -12.22
N GLN A 19 -18.57 34.66 -12.26
CA GLN A 19 -18.07 33.71 -13.23
C GLN A 19 -18.74 32.35 -13.04
N ASP A 20 -19.37 31.91 -14.09
CA ASP A 20 -19.84 30.58 -14.49
C ASP A 20 -19.44 29.40 -13.57
N ARG A 21 -20.27 29.16 -12.56
CA ARG A 21 -20.08 27.96 -11.71
C ARG A 21 -21.27 27.02 -11.95
N ALA A 22 -20.92 25.75 -12.24
CA ALA A 22 -21.91 24.70 -12.23
C ALA A 22 -22.56 24.61 -10.83
N ALA A 23 -23.87 24.55 -10.75
CA ALA A 23 -24.61 24.48 -9.50
C ALA A 23 -25.39 23.16 -9.42
N LEU A 24 -25.28 22.49 -8.27
CA LEU A 24 -26.07 21.31 -7.94
C LEU A 24 -27.13 21.70 -6.90
N TRP A 25 -28.37 21.50 -7.23
CA TRP A 25 -29.49 21.73 -6.33
C TRP A 25 -30.13 20.41 -5.92
N ARG A 26 -30.45 20.29 -4.64
CA ARG A 26 -31.23 19.19 -4.12
C ARG A 26 -32.62 19.71 -3.75
N GLY A 27 -33.65 19.05 -4.24
CA GLY A 27 -35.03 19.29 -3.91
C GLY A 27 -35.81 17.99 -3.72
N ASP A 28 -37.02 18.06 -3.24
CA ASP A 28 -37.93 16.92 -3.18
C ASP A 28 -38.91 16.99 -4.34
N ASP A 29 -39.20 15.85 -4.98
CA ASP A 29 -40.28 15.77 -5.96
C ASP A 29 -41.65 15.74 -5.25
N ARG A 30 -42.72 15.84 -6.03
CA ARG A 30 -44.10 15.83 -5.50
C ARG A 30 -44.47 14.52 -4.78
N SER A 31 -43.62 13.50 -4.84
CA SER A 31 -43.75 12.20 -4.18
C SER A 31 -42.84 12.04 -2.96
N GLY A 32 -42.11 13.09 -2.55
CA GLY A 32 -41.20 13.08 -1.42
C GLY A 32 -39.85 12.38 -1.68
N ARG A 33 -39.46 12.16 -2.96
CA ARG A 33 -38.17 11.59 -3.35
C ARG A 33 -37.17 12.69 -3.63
N CYS A 34 -35.93 12.53 -3.18
CA CYS A 34 -34.86 13.46 -3.47
C CYS A 34 -34.57 13.59 -4.97
N GLN A 35 -34.71 14.81 -5.49
CA GLN A 35 -34.34 15.16 -6.84
C GLN A 35 -33.08 16.02 -6.83
N TYR A 36 -32.13 15.72 -7.72
CA TYR A 36 -30.92 16.49 -7.91
C TYR A 36 -30.98 17.15 -9.28
N THR A 37 -30.85 18.47 -9.32
CA THR A 37 -30.77 19.25 -10.56
C THR A 37 -29.35 19.79 -10.69
N PHE A 38 -28.70 19.45 -11.79
CA PHE A 38 -27.37 19.94 -12.14
C PHE A 38 -27.51 20.98 -13.24
N SER A 39 -27.14 22.24 -12.94
CA SER A 39 -27.15 23.35 -13.89
C SER A 39 -25.71 23.71 -14.26
N VAL A 40 -25.42 23.69 -15.55
CA VAL A 40 -24.14 24.13 -16.10
C VAL A 40 -24.44 25.37 -16.96
N PRO A 41 -23.78 26.51 -16.71
CA PRO A 41 -23.91 27.66 -17.60
C PRO A 41 -23.43 27.27 -19.00
N SER A 42 -24.13 27.71 -20.00
CA SER A 42 -23.69 27.57 -21.40
C SER A 42 -22.40 28.35 -21.61
N PRO A 43 -21.38 27.80 -22.27
CA PRO A 43 -20.19 28.57 -22.63
C PRO A 43 -20.63 29.80 -23.45
N THR A 44 -20.04 30.93 -23.18
CA THR A 44 -20.39 32.23 -23.83
C THR A 44 -20.26 32.22 -25.36
N GLU A 45 -19.61 31.22 -25.95
CA GLU A 45 -19.46 30.99 -27.39
C GLU A 45 -20.57 30.13 -27.99
N ALA A 46 -21.40 29.47 -27.20
CA ALA A 46 -22.51 28.66 -27.64
C ALA A 46 -23.83 29.45 -27.57
N SER A 47 -23.93 30.55 -28.28
CA SER A 47 -25.23 31.14 -28.56
C SER A 47 -26.02 30.20 -29.47
N CYS A 48 -27.13 29.66 -28.96
CA CYS A 48 -28.06 28.94 -29.83
C CYS A 48 -28.45 29.85 -31.00
N PRO A 49 -28.39 29.37 -32.25
CA PRO A 49 -28.80 30.17 -33.40
C PRO A 49 -30.24 30.59 -33.17
N ARG A 50 -30.49 31.90 -33.10
CA ARG A 50 -31.86 32.42 -33.12
C ARG A 50 -32.52 31.99 -34.42
N ASP A 51 -33.61 31.26 -34.34
CA ASP A 51 -34.47 30.85 -35.42
C ASP A 51 -34.76 32.06 -36.35
N ARG A 52 -33.95 32.22 -37.38
CA ARG A 52 -34.36 32.97 -38.58
C ARG A 52 -35.12 31.97 -39.44
N ARG A 53 -36.43 31.99 -39.34
CA ARG A 53 -37.28 31.28 -40.30
C ARG A 53 -36.91 31.71 -41.73
N PRO A 54 -36.38 30.83 -42.57
CA PRO A 54 -36.42 31.03 -44.00
C PRO A 54 -37.84 30.62 -44.51
N ARG A 55 -38.47 31.45 -45.23
CA ARG A 55 -39.60 31.05 -46.03
C ARG A 55 -39.14 30.11 -47.15
N GLY A 56 -39.71 28.90 -47.14
CA GLY A 56 -39.89 28.08 -48.35
C GLY A 56 -38.65 27.30 -48.77
N ASP A 57 -38.43 26.08 -48.18
CA ASP A 57 -38.17 24.90 -49.01
C ASP A 57 -38.57 23.67 -48.23
N THR A 58 -39.65 23.04 -48.63
CA THR A 58 -40.17 21.82 -48.00
C THR A 58 -39.55 20.63 -48.71
N GLY A 59 -38.45 20.03 -48.17
CA GLY A 59 -37.95 18.83 -48.80
C GLY A 59 -36.78 18.09 -48.12
N GLY A 60 -36.11 18.63 -47.08
CA GLY A 60 -34.87 18.03 -46.58
C GLY A 60 -34.75 17.76 -45.07
N ALA A 61 -35.62 18.36 -44.25
CA ALA A 61 -35.42 18.37 -42.78
C ALA A 61 -36.00 17.15 -42.03
N GLN A 62 -36.86 16.36 -42.64
CA GLN A 62 -37.49 15.21 -41.98
C GLN A 62 -36.58 13.95 -41.90
N GLY A 63 -35.56 13.86 -42.73
CA GLY A 63 -34.64 12.69 -42.73
C GLY A 63 -33.55 12.74 -41.68
N ALA A 64 -33.12 13.93 -41.25
CA ALA A 64 -32.03 14.09 -40.25
C ALA A 64 -32.54 13.84 -38.82
N THR A 65 -33.70 14.41 -38.48
CA THR A 65 -34.29 14.22 -37.13
C THR A 65 -34.73 12.78 -36.86
N ALA A 66 -35.15 12.04 -37.87
CA ALA A 66 -35.49 10.60 -37.70
C ALA A 66 -34.27 9.72 -37.49
N ARG A 67 -33.12 10.03 -38.09
CA ARG A 67 -31.85 9.32 -37.87
C ARG A 67 -31.31 9.60 -36.47
N ASP A 68 -31.26 10.83 -36.02
CA ASP A 68 -30.81 11.21 -34.69
C ASP A 68 -31.68 10.59 -33.60
N GLN A 69 -33.00 10.52 -33.79
CA GLN A 69 -33.89 9.82 -32.85
C GLN A 69 -33.64 8.30 -32.81
N THR A 70 -33.30 7.70 -33.94
CA THR A 70 -32.98 6.26 -33.98
C THR A 70 -31.67 5.93 -33.29
N GLU A 71 -30.63 6.73 -33.48
CA GLU A 71 -29.35 6.59 -32.81
C GLU A 71 -29.47 6.81 -31.30
N LEU A 72 -30.24 7.79 -30.87
CA LEU A 72 -30.51 8.03 -29.46
C LEU A 72 -31.26 6.88 -28.82
N HIS A 73 -32.27 6.29 -29.50
CA HIS A 73 -32.98 5.10 -29.04
C HIS A 73 -32.07 3.87 -28.93
N GLN A 74 -31.18 3.65 -29.90
CA GLN A 74 -30.22 2.57 -29.88
C GLN A 74 -29.22 2.72 -28.73
N SER A 75 -28.73 3.94 -28.50
CA SER A 75 -27.86 4.25 -27.36
C SER A 75 -28.55 4.04 -26.03
N LEU A 76 -29.79 4.47 -25.90
CA LEU A 76 -30.59 4.27 -24.68
C LEU A 76 -30.82 2.77 -24.39
N ASN A 77 -31.14 1.99 -25.42
CA ASN A 77 -31.35 0.56 -25.29
C ASN A 77 -30.04 -0.17 -24.87
N ARG A 78 -28.89 0.25 -25.42
CA ARG A 78 -27.59 -0.29 -25.04
C ARG A 78 -27.27 0.01 -23.57
N VAL A 79 -27.38 1.27 -23.15
CA VAL A 79 -27.13 1.67 -21.75
C VAL A 79 -28.10 0.98 -20.78
N THR A 80 -29.36 0.81 -21.19
CA THR A 80 -30.34 0.07 -20.38
C THR A 80 -29.97 -1.40 -20.25
N GLY A 81 -29.47 -2.03 -21.33
CA GLY A 81 -28.96 -3.40 -21.31
C GLY A 81 -27.75 -3.57 -20.39
N GLU A 82 -26.76 -2.67 -20.50
CA GLU A 82 -25.58 -2.64 -19.62
C GLU A 82 -25.96 -2.45 -18.14
N ARG A 83 -26.90 -1.53 -17.87
CA ARG A 83 -27.43 -1.33 -16.51
C ARG A 83 -28.06 -2.61 -15.93
N ASN A 84 -28.86 -3.32 -16.72
CA ASN A 84 -29.52 -4.53 -16.27
C ASN A 84 -28.51 -5.68 -16.02
N LEU A 85 -27.45 -5.80 -16.84
CA LEU A 85 -26.35 -6.75 -16.60
C LEU A 85 -25.60 -6.43 -15.31
N LEU A 86 -25.25 -5.16 -15.08
CA LEU A 86 -24.57 -4.73 -13.84
C LEU A 86 -25.45 -4.93 -12.60
N GLN A 87 -26.77 -4.73 -12.72
CA GLN A 87 -27.71 -4.99 -11.65
C GLN A 87 -27.73 -6.48 -11.28
N GLY A 88 -27.76 -7.37 -12.27
CA GLY A 88 -27.71 -8.82 -12.06
C GLY A 88 -26.38 -9.29 -11.43
N GLU A 89 -25.27 -8.69 -11.87
CA GLU A 89 -23.96 -8.98 -11.28
C GLU A 89 -23.87 -8.51 -9.81
N LYS A 90 -24.43 -7.34 -9.51
CA LYS A 90 -24.53 -6.82 -8.16
C LYS A 90 -25.30 -7.77 -7.25
N GLU A 91 -26.48 -8.23 -7.67
CA GLU A 91 -27.31 -9.14 -6.89
C GLU A 91 -26.60 -10.50 -6.65
N ARG A 92 -25.86 -11.00 -7.63
CA ARG A 92 -25.04 -12.20 -7.47
C ARG A 92 -23.95 -12.01 -6.43
N LEU A 93 -23.23 -10.88 -6.47
CA LEU A 93 -22.16 -10.56 -5.51
C LEU A 93 -22.71 -10.37 -4.10
N GLU A 94 -23.89 -9.79 -3.95
CA GLU A 94 -24.57 -9.64 -2.66
C GLU A 94 -24.91 -11.03 -2.07
N GLN A 95 -25.39 -11.98 -2.87
CA GLN A 95 -25.64 -13.35 -2.44
C GLN A 95 -24.35 -14.10 -2.05
N GLU A 96 -23.26 -13.91 -2.80
CA GLU A 96 -21.96 -14.48 -2.46
C GLU A 96 -21.43 -13.91 -1.13
N LEU A 97 -21.60 -12.61 -0.92
CA LEU A 97 -21.21 -11.93 0.32
C LEU A 97 -21.96 -12.49 1.53
N GLU A 98 -23.28 -12.64 1.43
CA GLU A 98 -24.08 -13.26 2.49
C GLU A 98 -23.68 -14.73 2.75
N GLY A 99 -23.35 -15.48 1.71
CA GLY A 99 -22.84 -16.83 1.84
C GLY A 99 -21.50 -16.92 2.57
N LEU A 100 -20.60 -15.97 2.29
CA LEU A 100 -19.31 -15.85 2.98
C LEU A 100 -19.47 -15.43 4.44
N GLN A 101 -20.38 -14.51 4.72
CA GLN A 101 -20.67 -14.06 6.09
C GLN A 101 -21.21 -15.22 6.95
N ARG A 102 -22.12 -16.03 6.41
CA ARG A 102 -22.63 -17.23 7.09
C ARG A 102 -21.52 -18.23 7.41
N ARG A 103 -20.62 -18.52 6.46
CA ARG A 103 -19.45 -19.39 6.68
C ARG A 103 -18.48 -18.84 7.71
N MET A 104 -18.25 -17.54 7.71
CA MET A 104 -17.41 -16.88 8.70
C MET A 104 -17.97 -17.00 10.12
N GLU A 105 -19.30 -16.84 10.28
CA GLU A 105 -19.97 -16.99 11.57
C GLU A 105 -19.93 -18.45 12.05
N GLU A 106 -20.08 -19.41 11.16
CA GLU A 106 -19.96 -20.84 11.49
C GLU A 106 -18.54 -21.20 11.95
N MET A 107 -17.52 -20.76 11.23
CA MET A 107 -16.12 -20.95 11.66
C MET A 107 -15.81 -20.27 12.99
N ARG A 108 -16.40 -19.09 13.25
CA ARG A 108 -16.25 -18.41 14.54
C ARG A 108 -16.85 -19.24 15.67
N ARG A 109 -18.05 -19.79 15.49
CA ARG A 109 -18.70 -20.68 16.47
C ARG A 109 -17.91 -21.95 16.71
N GLU A 110 -17.35 -22.54 15.67
CA GLU A 110 -16.53 -23.75 15.79
C GLU A 110 -15.20 -23.46 16.50
N THR A 111 -14.56 -22.32 16.22
CA THR A 111 -13.36 -21.86 16.93
C THR A 111 -13.65 -21.66 18.41
N GLU A 112 -14.79 -21.10 18.75
CA GLU A 112 -15.22 -20.88 20.15
C GLU A 112 -15.53 -22.21 20.87
N ARG A 113 -16.15 -23.18 20.18
CA ARG A 113 -16.33 -24.54 20.68
C ARG A 113 -15.00 -25.25 20.95
N LEU A 114 -14.04 -25.13 20.03
CA LEU A 114 -12.71 -25.72 20.20
C LEU A 114 -11.93 -25.07 21.32
N ARG A 115 -12.06 -23.76 21.49
CA ARG A 115 -11.41 -23.02 22.60
C ARG A 115 -11.97 -23.40 23.96
N ASN A 116 -13.27 -23.71 24.04
CA ASN A 116 -13.96 -24.07 25.29
C ASN A 116 -13.93 -25.58 25.58
N LYS A 117 -13.30 -26.38 24.71
CA LYS A 117 -13.13 -27.83 24.95
C LYS A 117 -12.01 -28.06 25.95
N PRO A 118 -12.28 -28.62 27.15
CA PRO A 118 -11.21 -28.91 28.11
C PRO A 118 -10.22 -29.89 27.50
N CYS A 119 -8.92 -29.61 27.62
CA CYS A 119 -7.87 -30.57 27.30
C CYS A 119 -8.12 -31.85 28.11
N PRO A 120 -8.12 -33.04 27.49
CA PRO A 120 -8.10 -34.28 28.23
C PRO A 120 -6.80 -34.33 29.07
N LEU A 121 -6.92 -34.30 30.39
CA LEU A 121 -5.83 -34.60 31.28
C LEU A 121 -5.38 -36.04 30.99
N GLN A 122 -4.23 -36.20 30.38
CA GLN A 122 -3.56 -37.49 30.32
C GLN A 122 -3.15 -37.85 31.76
N THR A 123 -3.96 -38.67 32.42
CA THR A 123 -3.50 -39.39 33.61
C THR A 123 -2.41 -40.35 33.17
N PRO A 124 -1.21 -40.34 33.82
CA PRO A 124 -0.20 -41.34 33.55
C PRO A 124 -0.77 -42.71 33.90
N ALA A 125 -0.82 -43.63 32.94
CA ALA A 125 -1.17 -45.02 33.19
C ALA A 125 -0.11 -45.63 34.10
N VAL A 126 -0.53 -45.96 35.31
CA VAL A 126 0.25 -46.83 36.22
C VAL A 126 0.21 -48.24 35.65
N PRO A 127 1.37 -48.90 35.39
CA PRO A 127 1.36 -50.28 34.93
C PRO A 127 0.86 -51.20 36.05
N PRO A 128 0.07 -52.23 35.76
CA PRO A 128 -0.40 -53.18 36.77
C PRO A 128 0.74 -54.05 37.30
N SER A 129 0.84 -54.14 38.62
CA SER A 129 1.75 -55.05 39.33
C SER A 129 1.31 -56.53 39.13
N PRO A 130 2.23 -57.46 38.88
CA PRO A 130 1.90 -58.88 38.82
C PRO A 130 1.69 -59.47 40.22
N PRO A 131 0.90 -60.56 40.35
CA PRO A 131 0.51 -61.14 41.62
C PRO A 131 1.66 -61.89 42.30
N LEU A 132 1.72 -61.77 43.63
CA LEU A 132 2.59 -62.50 44.53
C LEU A 132 2.30 -64.03 44.48
N GLN A 133 3.33 -64.82 44.19
CA GLN A 133 3.38 -66.23 44.60
C GLN A 133 4.56 -66.43 45.58
N ASP A 134 4.18 -66.93 46.70
CA ASP A 134 4.97 -67.35 47.86
C ASP A 134 5.70 -68.66 47.60
N SER A 135 6.99 -68.75 47.89
CA SER A 135 7.65 -69.90 48.49
C SER A 135 9.14 -69.73 48.57
N GLY A 136 9.64 -69.62 49.76
CA GLY A 136 10.57 -70.53 50.42
C GLY A 136 12.05 -70.33 50.12
N LEU A 137 12.76 -69.87 51.21
CA LEU A 137 14.03 -70.31 51.73
C LEU A 137 15.35 -70.30 50.89
N THR A 138 16.28 -69.50 51.20
CA THR A 138 17.58 -69.73 51.89
C THR A 138 18.65 -68.74 51.45
N ARG A 139 19.29 -68.11 52.44
CA ARG A 139 20.58 -67.41 52.37
C ARG A 139 21.71 -68.45 52.27
N PRO A 140 23.04 -68.19 51.98
CA PRO A 140 23.79 -66.99 52.41
C PRO A 140 24.88 -66.45 51.44
N ALA A 141 25.27 -65.20 51.77
CA ALA A 141 26.66 -64.67 51.88
C ALA A 141 27.57 -64.52 50.63
N GLY A 142 28.13 -63.32 50.51
CA GLY A 142 29.52 -63.16 50.17
C GLY A 142 29.87 -62.26 49.02
N GLY A 143 30.46 -61.08 49.29
CA GLY A 143 31.68 -60.74 48.63
C GLY A 143 31.66 -59.46 47.69
N SER A 144 32.06 -58.36 48.28
CA SER A 144 33.17 -57.48 47.83
C SER A 144 33.09 -56.70 46.49
N ARG A 145 33.12 -55.38 46.61
CA ARG A 145 33.72 -54.44 45.67
C ARG A 145 35.14 -54.79 45.25
N PRO A 146 35.71 -54.30 44.15
CA PRO A 146 36.22 -52.92 44.13
C PRO A 146 36.14 -52.16 42.76
N SER A 147 36.43 -50.86 42.91
CA SER A 147 36.74 -49.82 41.95
C SER A 147 37.87 -50.13 41.00
N HIS A 148 37.87 -49.59 39.79
CA HIS A 148 39.11 -49.09 39.16
C HIS A 148 38.76 -48.00 38.08
N LEU A 149 39.43 -46.87 38.30
CA LEU A 149 39.75 -45.82 37.34
C LEU A 149 40.62 -46.38 36.21
N ILE A 150 40.57 -45.79 35.00
CA ILE A 150 41.71 -45.40 34.16
C ILE A 150 41.23 -44.66 32.88
N ALA A 151 41.65 -43.37 32.77
CA ALA A 151 42.36 -42.65 31.73
C ALA A 151 41.80 -42.49 30.32
N ARG A 152 41.76 -41.20 29.93
CA ARG A 152 41.73 -40.63 28.56
C ARG A 152 42.86 -41.13 27.66
N PRO A 153 42.67 -41.07 26.32
CA PRO A 153 43.43 -40.06 25.60
C PRO A 153 42.62 -39.28 24.53
N ASN A 154 43.12 -38.09 24.35
CA ASN A 154 42.87 -37.03 23.40
C ASN A 154 42.99 -37.49 21.94
N ARG A 155 42.01 -37.09 21.07
CA ARG A 155 42.25 -36.87 19.63
C ARG A 155 41.30 -35.78 19.10
N GLN A 156 41.90 -34.74 18.58
CA GLN A 156 41.32 -33.70 17.74
C GLN A 156 40.66 -34.33 16.49
N GLY A 157 39.51 -33.84 16.18
CA GLY A 157 38.82 -34.14 14.91
C GLY A 157 37.62 -33.22 14.77
N ASP A 158 37.65 -32.45 13.73
CA ASP A 158 36.69 -31.42 13.31
C ASP A 158 35.24 -31.74 13.62
N SER A 159 34.59 -30.83 14.33
CA SER A 159 33.15 -30.81 14.52
C SER A 159 32.57 -29.60 13.82
N SER A 160 32.01 -29.81 12.62
CA SER A 160 31.01 -28.95 12.05
C SER A 160 29.77 -28.95 12.96
N SER A 161 29.69 -27.97 13.84
CA SER A 161 28.52 -27.80 14.70
C SER A 161 27.37 -27.20 13.88
N LEU A 162 26.40 -28.05 13.56
CA LEU A 162 25.03 -27.59 13.32
C LEU A 162 24.55 -26.92 14.62
N ARG A 163 24.56 -25.58 14.61
CA ARG A 163 23.94 -24.82 15.69
C ARG A 163 22.44 -24.83 15.48
N ASP A 164 21.74 -25.45 16.39
CA ASP A 164 20.29 -25.31 16.55
C ASP A 164 19.90 -23.82 16.61
N SER A 165 19.03 -23.43 15.68
CA SER A 165 18.46 -22.09 15.64
C SER A 165 17.47 -21.96 16.79
N ALA A 166 17.94 -21.43 17.92
CA ALA A 166 17.03 -21.05 19.00
C ALA A 166 16.22 -19.80 18.58
N TRP A 167 14.93 -19.96 18.49
CA TRP A 167 13.98 -18.88 18.27
C TRP A 167 13.84 -18.06 19.57
N GLN A 168 14.27 -16.82 19.55
CA GLN A 168 14.00 -15.91 20.67
C GLN A 168 12.72 -15.12 20.39
N THR A 169 11.74 -15.25 21.25
CA THR A 169 10.55 -14.41 21.29
C THR A 169 10.86 -13.17 22.14
N GLY A 170 10.90 -12.00 21.51
CA GLY A 170 10.98 -10.73 22.23
C GLY A 170 9.66 -10.41 22.96
N PRO A 171 9.66 -9.39 23.84
CA PRO A 171 8.50 -9.09 24.72
C PRO A 171 7.22 -8.68 24.01
N GLN A 172 7.18 -8.62 22.68
CA GLN A 172 5.99 -8.31 21.87
C GLN A 172 5.58 -9.43 20.91
N GLY A 173 6.07 -10.65 21.09
CA GLY A 173 5.65 -11.79 20.25
C GLY A 173 6.18 -11.80 18.82
N PHE A 174 7.23 -11.04 18.51
CA PHE A 174 7.89 -11.07 17.21
C PHE A 174 8.89 -12.22 17.16
N GLN A 175 8.84 -13.01 16.09
CA GLN A 175 9.85 -14.02 15.79
C GLN A 175 10.94 -13.38 14.92
N GLU A 176 12.15 -13.24 15.44
CA GLU A 176 13.32 -12.88 14.63
C GLU A 176 13.80 -14.10 13.83
N LEU A 177 13.87 -13.93 12.51
CA LEU A 177 14.51 -14.90 11.61
C LEU A 177 15.98 -14.50 11.45
N LYS A 178 16.90 -15.43 11.64
CA LYS A 178 18.30 -15.20 11.29
C LYS A 178 18.44 -14.99 9.79
N ALA A 179 19.11 -13.92 9.38
CA ALA A 179 19.46 -13.67 8.00
C ALA A 179 20.45 -14.74 7.51
N GLU A 180 20.09 -15.39 6.42
CA GLU A 180 21.03 -16.23 5.67
C GLU A 180 21.76 -15.28 4.70
N VAL A 181 23.02 -14.96 5.02
CA VAL A 181 23.85 -14.06 4.23
C VAL A 181 24.35 -14.83 3.01
N THR A 182 23.87 -14.48 1.84
CA THR A 182 24.55 -14.84 0.60
C THR A 182 25.67 -13.82 0.41
N GLU A 183 26.91 -14.18 0.65
CA GLU A 183 28.07 -13.31 0.40
C GLU A 183 28.12 -12.94 -1.10
N VAL A 184 27.85 -11.69 -1.38
CA VAL A 184 28.17 -11.07 -2.66
C VAL A 184 29.45 -10.25 -2.45
N PRO A 185 30.49 -10.39 -3.28
CA PRO A 185 31.71 -9.60 -3.12
C PRO A 185 31.39 -8.10 -3.11
N ALA A 186 31.96 -7.39 -2.15
CA ALA A 186 31.84 -5.94 -2.08
C ALA A 186 32.43 -5.31 -3.35
N PRO A 187 31.77 -4.35 -3.97
CA PRO A 187 32.37 -3.59 -5.07
C PRO A 187 33.50 -2.74 -4.51
N ASP A 188 34.59 -2.64 -5.28
CA ASP A 188 35.68 -1.71 -4.99
C ASP A 188 35.14 -0.31 -4.80
N GLY A 189 35.34 0.22 -3.58
CA GLY A 189 34.76 1.47 -3.16
C GLY A 189 35.56 2.67 -3.63
N SER A 190 34.97 3.45 -4.50
CA SER A 190 35.15 4.90 -4.39
C SER A 190 34.06 5.40 -3.44
N GLU A 191 34.43 5.77 -2.22
CA GLU A 191 33.56 6.45 -1.26
C GLU A 191 33.25 7.86 -1.81
N GLU A 192 32.24 7.96 -2.68
CA GLU A 192 31.59 9.24 -2.91
C GLU A 192 30.85 9.59 -1.60
N ASN A 193 31.26 10.68 -1.00
CA ASN A 193 30.63 11.27 0.18
C ASN A 193 29.22 11.74 -0.19
N THR A 194 28.26 10.82 -0.21
CA THR A 194 26.88 11.04 -0.65
C THR A 194 26.06 11.86 0.34
N GLY A 195 26.63 12.29 1.47
CA GLY A 195 25.92 13.02 2.52
C GLY A 195 24.80 12.21 3.21
N CYS A 196 24.86 10.91 3.10
CA CYS A 196 23.87 9.95 3.56
C CYS A 196 24.09 9.56 5.02
N GLY A 197 23.40 10.21 5.96
CA GLY A 197 23.35 9.80 7.37
C GLY A 197 22.11 8.99 7.72
N ASP A 198 22.09 8.39 8.92
CA ASP A 198 20.90 7.74 9.47
C ASP A 198 19.78 8.77 9.75
N VAL A 199 18.53 8.31 9.69
CA VAL A 199 17.38 9.13 10.14
C VAL A 199 17.51 9.40 11.64
N VAL A 200 17.61 10.67 12.00
CA VAL A 200 17.72 11.14 13.40
C VAL A 200 16.34 11.47 13.96
N SER A 201 15.52 12.16 13.17
CA SER A 201 14.16 12.51 13.58
C SER A 201 13.26 12.72 12.36
N VAL A 202 11.96 12.52 12.60
CA VAL A 202 10.88 12.80 11.67
C VAL A 202 10.08 13.97 12.24
N GLY A 203 9.81 14.97 11.40
CA GLY A 203 9.02 16.14 11.74
C GLY A 203 7.55 15.84 11.93
N GLU A 204 6.78 16.84 12.33
CA GLU A 204 5.32 16.75 12.42
C GLU A 204 4.69 16.60 11.04
N PRO A 205 3.59 15.83 10.90
CA PRO A 205 2.90 15.64 9.62
C PRO A 205 2.24 16.92 9.13
N VAL A 206 2.65 17.37 7.95
CA VAL A 206 2.05 18.50 7.22
C VAL A 206 1.00 17.96 6.27
N THR A 207 -0.25 18.42 6.43
CA THR A 207 -1.36 18.01 5.57
C THR A 207 -1.48 18.94 4.38
N HIS A 208 -1.48 18.37 3.17
CA HIS A 208 -1.61 19.11 1.92
C HIS A 208 -3.04 19.08 1.38
N ARG A 209 -3.65 17.90 1.36
CA ARG A 209 -5.01 17.72 0.84
C ARG A 209 -5.70 16.51 1.48
N LYS A 210 -7.01 16.61 1.63
CA LYS A 210 -7.88 15.46 1.85
C LYS A 210 -8.43 15.00 0.50
N ALA A 211 -8.25 13.71 0.17
CA ALA A 211 -8.87 13.11 -0.99
C ALA A 211 -10.39 13.06 -0.81
N ASP A 212 -11.13 13.12 -1.92
CA ASP A 212 -12.58 12.98 -1.88
C ASP A 212 -12.97 11.59 -1.37
N THR A 213 -14.17 11.47 -0.80
CA THR A 213 -14.65 10.20 -0.23
C THR A 213 -14.71 9.07 -1.28
N ILE A 214 -14.88 9.41 -2.55
CA ILE A 214 -14.87 8.48 -3.69
C ILE A 214 -13.45 7.97 -3.99
N ALA A 215 -12.42 8.82 -3.79
CA ALA A 215 -11.02 8.46 -4.04
C ALA A 215 -10.44 7.48 -3.01
N GLY A 216 -11.08 7.39 -1.85
CA GLY A 216 -10.86 6.36 -0.89
C GLY A 216 -9.84 6.65 0.19
N LYS A 217 -9.83 5.69 1.12
CA LYS A 217 -9.08 5.75 2.36
C LYS A 217 -7.57 5.66 2.14
N TYR A 218 -7.15 5.09 1.02
CA TYR A 218 -5.75 4.88 0.65
C TYR A 218 -5.52 5.13 -0.83
N GLY A 219 -4.33 5.59 -1.14
CA GLY A 219 -3.84 5.91 -2.48
C GLY A 219 -2.33 6.11 -2.43
N VAL A 220 -1.77 6.60 -3.51
CA VAL A 220 -0.36 6.98 -3.60
C VAL A 220 -0.25 8.37 -4.22
N TRP A 221 0.60 9.20 -3.67
CA TRP A 221 0.97 10.47 -4.26
C TRP A 221 2.48 10.63 -4.24
N MET A 222 3.02 11.17 -5.32
CA MET A 222 4.43 11.08 -5.64
C MET A 222 4.89 12.35 -6.34
N GLN A 223 6.18 12.60 -6.26
CA GLN A 223 6.88 13.59 -7.06
C GLN A 223 8.17 12.96 -7.55
N ASP A 224 8.49 13.14 -8.84
CA ASP A 224 9.71 12.57 -9.40
C ASP A 224 10.93 13.30 -8.84
N PRO A 225 11.82 12.63 -8.09
CA PRO A 225 12.97 13.28 -7.50
C PRO A 225 14.07 13.64 -8.52
N GLU A 226 14.05 13.04 -9.70
CA GLU A 226 14.96 13.31 -10.81
C GLU A 226 14.15 13.52 -12.10
N ALA A 227 13.19 14.46 -12.03
CA ALA A 227 12.26 14.74 -13.12
C ALA A 227 12.97 15.12 -14.42
N VAL A 228 12.45 14.60 -15.54
CA VAL A 228 12.93 14.90 -16.88
C VAL A 228 11.80 15.44 -17.74
N SER A 229 12.17 16.25 -18.77
CA SER A 229 11.20 16.75 -19.74
C SER A 229 10.32 15.61 -20.31
N PRO A 230 9.00 15.86 -20.54
CA PRO A 230 8.33 17.17 -20.55
C PRO A 230 7.82 17.64 -19.17
N TYR A 231 7.91 16.82 -18.13
CA TYR A 231 7.37 17.14 -16.81
C TYR A 231 8.47 17.65 -15.89
N GLY A 232 8.19 18.81 -15.24
CA GLY A 232 9.17 19.46 -14.37
C GLY A 232 9.20 18.87 -12.96
N PRO A 233 10.19 19.32 -12.13
CA PRO A 233 10.40 18.80 -10.77
C PRO A 233 9.29 19.20 -9.79
N ASN A 234 8.44 20.18 -10.13
CA ASN A 234 7.32 20.59 -9.28
C ASN A 234 6.07 19.74 -9.49
N MET A 235 6.04 18.95 -10.56
CA MET A 235 4.89 18.13 -10.94
C MET A 235 4.62 17.07 -9.87
N ILE A 236 3.37 16.99 -9.43
CA ILE A 236 2.93 16.01 -8.44
C ILE A 236 1.97 15.05 -9.11
N TRP A 237 2.11 13.79 -8.78
CA TRP A 237 1.30 12.72 -9.35
C TRP A 237 0.54 11.98 -8.26
N ARG A 238 -0.68 11.53 -8.60
CA ARG A 238 -1.55 10.82 -7.68
C ARG A 238 -2.23 9.65 -8.39
N ILE A 239 -2.36 8.52 -7.68
CA ILE A 239 -3.20 7.39 -8.06
C ILE A 239 -4.15 7.10 -6.91
N ASP A 240 -5.44 7.08 -7.19
CA ASP A 240 -6.46 6.62 -6.26
C ASP A 240 -6.56 5.10 -6.38
N THR A 241 -6.16 4.36 -5.34
CA THR A 241 -5.98 2.90 -5.42
C THR A 241 -7.21 2.10 -5.01
N ILE A 242 -8.37 2.75 -5.01
CA ILE A 242 -9.65 2.11 -4.71
C ILE A 242 -10.44 1.81 -5.98
N GLY A 243 -11.08 0.66 -5.99
CA GLY A 243 -11.92 0.23 -7.11
C GLY A 243 -11.32 -0.94 -7.90
N SER A 244 -12.05 -1.36 -8.91
CA SER A 244 -11.65 -2.47 -9.77
C SER A 244 -10.78 -2.04 -10.95
N ASP A 245 -10.88 -0.78 -11.39
CA ASP A 245 -10.18 -0.24 -12.56
C ASP A 245 -9.23 0.91 -12.16
N VAL A 246 -8.13 0.56 -11.46
CA VAL A 246 -7.13 1.52 -11.02
C VAL A 246 -6.11 1.73 -12.15
N ARG A 247 -6.37 2.73 -13.00
CA ARG A 247 -5.52 3.08 -14.17
C ARG A 247 -5.31 4.58 -14.37
N GLN A 248 -5.92 5.43 -13.55
CA GLN A 248 -5.82 6.87 -13.74
C GLN A 248 -4.66 7.43 -12.93
N LEU A 249 -3.73 8.06 -13.63
CA LEU A 249 -2.62 8.81 -13.05
C LEU A 249 -2.91 10.31 -13.22
N TYR A 250 -3.19 10.98 -12.11
CA TYR A 250 -3.52 12.40 -12.07
C TYR A 250 -2.25 13.22 -11.86
N GLY A 251 -1.97 14.16 -12.75
CA GLY A 251 -0.86 15.10 -12.69
C GLY A 251 -1.29 16.51 -12.29
N TYR A 252 -0.56 17.13 -11.38
CA TYR A 252 -0.74 18.49 -10.89
C TYR A 252 0.55 19.25 -11.10
N GLU A 253 0.51 20.46 -11.67
CA GLU A 253 1.70 21.24 -12.00
C GLU A 253 2.54 21.58 -10.76
N ASP A 254 1.86 21.76 -9.62
CA ASP A 254 2.47 22.11 -8.35
C ASP A 254 1.60 21.70 -7.14
N MET A 255 2.10 21.99 -5.94
CA MET A 255 1.41 21.73 -4.68
C MET A 255 0.14 22.58 -4.51
N GLU A 256 0.11 23.78 -5.06
CA GLU A 256 -1.08 24.64 -5.00
C GLU A 256 -2.22 24.04 -5.82
N GLN A 257 -1.93 23.54 -7.02
CA GLN A 257 -2.90 22.88 -7.86
C GLN A 257 -3.38 21.55 -7.24
N LEU A 258 -2.48 20.76 -6.64
CA LEU A 258 -2.86 19.58 -5.87
C LEU A 258 -3.85 19.95 -4.75
N THR A 259 -3.56 21.01 -4.00
CA THR A 259 -4.41 21.49 -2.89
C THR A 259 -5.79 21.91 -3.40
N LYS A 260 -5.88 22.58 -4.54
CA LYS A 260 -7.14 22.95 -5.21
C LYS A 260 -7.90 21.72 -5.75
N GLY A 261 -7.18 20.67 -6.13
CA GLY A 261 -7.74 19.37 -6.52
C GLY A 261 -8.11 19.21 -7.98
N PHE A 262 -7.67 20.13 -8.82
CA PHE A 262 -7.89 20.06 -10.25
C PHE A 262 -6.61 19.61 -10.96
N PRO A 263 -6.55 18.36 -11.45
CA PRO A 263 -5.38 17.90 -12.17
C PRO A 263 -5.26 18.63 -13.52
N SER A 264 -4.07 19.04 -13.90
CA SER A 264 -3.77 19.60 -15.22
C SER A 264 -3.59 18.51 -16.28
N LYS A 265 -3.29 17.30 -15.84
CA LYS A 265 -3.06 16.13 -16.70
C LYS A 265 -3.71 14.89 -16.09
N VAL A 266 -4.28 14.05 -16.94
CA VAL A 266 -4.74 12.70 -16.57
C VAL A 266 -4.22 11.74 -17.61
N LEU A 267 -3.40 10.78 -17.17
CA LEU A 267 -2.88 9.70 -18.01
C LEU A 267 -3.64 8.41 -17.72
N LEU A 268 -3.96 7.66 -18.76
CA LEU A 268 -4.60 6.36 -18.63
C LEU A 268 -3.53 5.27 -18.78
N LEU A 269 -3.22 4.60 -17.68
CA LEU A 269 -2.25 3.52 -17.67
C LEU A 269 -2.79 2.31 -18.43
N PRO A 270 -1.97 1.65 -19.27
CA PRO A 270 -2.41 0.50 -20.07
C PRO A 270 -2.69 -0.75 -19.23
N GLU A 271 -2.09 -0.87 -18.05
CA GLU A 271 -2.25 -1.99 -17.12
C GLU A 271 -2.74 -1.49 -15.77
N LEU A 272 -3.55 -2.31 -15.10
CA LEU A 272 -4.09 -2.00 -13.79
C LEU A 272 -2.99 -1.95 -12.71
N VAL A 273 -3.04 -0.94 -11.86
CA VAL A 273 -2.12 -0.77 -10.73
C VAL A 273 -2.60 -1.61 -9.54
N GLU A 274 -1.66 -2.25 -8.83
CA GLU A 274 -1.92 -2.94 -7.56
C GLU A 274 -1.59 -2.03 -6.38
N SER A 275 -2.57 -1.63 -5.62
CA SER A 275 -2.40 -0.94 -4.34
C SER A 275 -1.46 0.30 -4.36
N THR A 276 -0.72 0.55 -3.26
CA THR A 276 -0.05 1.82 -2.94
C THR A 276 1.48 1.82 -3.16
N GLY A 277 2.05 0.74 -3.68
CA GLY A 277 3.49 0.58 -3.81
C GLY A 277 4.08 1.10 -5.13
N SER A 278 3.59 2.23 -5.65
CA SER A 278 4.10 2.85 -6.88
C SER A 278 5.04 4.00 -6.56
N THR A 279 6.05 4.22 -7.40
CA THR A 279 6.98 5.36 -7.28
C THR A 279 7.33 5.96 -8.65
N LEU A 280 7.89 7.16 -8.64
CA LEU A 280 8.35 7.89 -9.82
C LEU A 280 9.86 8.05 -9.81
N TYR A 281 10.46 7.87 -10.97
CA TYR A 281 11.90 8.08 -11.15
C TYR A 281 12.26 8.34 -12.61
N ARG A 282 12.96 9.44 -12.86
CA ARG A 282 13.49 9.82 -14.20
C ARG A 282 12.43 9.78 -15.29
N GLY A 283 11.29 10.43 -15.06
CA GLY A 283 10.20 10.53 -16.04
C GLY A 283 9.42 9.25 -16.27
N SER A 284 9.57 8.26 -15.41
CA SER A 284 8.84 7.00 -15.50
C SER A 284 8.09 6.69 -14.20
N LEU A 285 6.89 6.16 -14.33
CA LEU A 285 6.13 5.56 -13.24
C LEU A 285 6.49 4.07 -13.16
N TYR A 286 6.85 3.63 -11.96
CA TYR A 286 7.09 2.22 -11.64
C TYR A 286 5.96 1.71 -10.76
N TYR A 287 5.35 0.61 -11.15
CA TYR A 287 4.24 0.03 -10.39
C TYR A 287 4.12 -1.48 -10.56
N GLN A 288 3.48 -2.12 -9.60
CA GLN A 288 3.11 -3.52 -9.69
C GLN A 288 1.81 -3.65 -10.50
N ARG A 289 1.81 -4.54 -11.50
CA ARG A 289 0.60 -4.92 -12.23
C ARG A 289 -0.36 -5.67 -11.31
N ARG A 290 -1.61 -5.28 -11.34
CA ARG A 290 -2.66 -5.87 -10.50
C ARG A 290 -2.75 -7.39 -10.65
N ARG A 291 -2.90 -8.10 -9.51
CA ARG A 291 -2.99 -9.57 -9.40
C ARG A 291 -1.81 -10.30 -10.03
N SER A 292 -0.65 -9.69 -10.03
CA SER A 292 0.55 -10.23 -10.68
C SER A 292 1.79 -9.79 -9.91
N ARG A 293 2.88 -10.53 -10.06
CA ARG A 293 4.21 -10.12 -9.60
C ARG A 293 5.00 -9.35 -10.65
N SER A 294 4.35 -8.96 -11.73
CA SER A 294 4.98 -8.19 -12.80
C SER A 294 5.11 -6.72 -12.41
N LEU A 295 6.31 -6.19 -12.55
CA LEU A 295 6.63 -4.78 -12.45
C LEU A 295 6.50 -4.14 -13.84
N ILE A 296 5.98 -2.93 -13.87
CA ILE A 296 5.82 -2.12 -15.08
C ILE A 296 6.61 -0.84 -14.92
N ARG A 297 7.38 -0.48 -15.93
CA ARG A 297 7.90 0.86 -16.13
C ARG A 297 7.07 1.53 -17.22
N PHE A 298 6.34 2.57 -16.86
CA PHE A 298 5.55 3.38 -17.78
C PHE A 298 6.24 4.72 -17.98
N ASP A 299 6.61 5.01 -19.20
CA ASP A 299 7.25 6.28 -19.56
C ASP A 299 6.20 7.37 -19.74
N LEU A 300 6.34 8.44 -18.96
CA LEU A 300 5.35 9.52 -18.90
C LEU A 300 5.35 10.37 -20.17
N ALA A 301 6.46 10.50 -20.86
CA ALA A 301 6.58 11.34 -22.06
C ALA A 301 5.94 10.68 -23.27
N SER A 302 6.21 9.40 -23.48
CA SER A 302 5.64 8.62 -24.59
C SER A 302 4.28 7.99 -24.26
N GLU A 303 3.82 8.10 -23.01
CA GLU A 303 2.59 7.49 -22.50
C GLU A 303 2.49 5.98 -22.82
N SER A 304 3.62 5.28 -22.71
CA SER A 304 3.72 3.87 -23.09
C SER A 304 4.52 3.03 -22.09
N ILE A 305 4.32 1.70 -22.15
CA ILE A 305 5.12 0.75 -21.35
C ILE A 305 6.52 0.67 -21.94
N ALA A 306 7.53 1.13 -21.18
CA ALA A 306 8.92 1.08 -21.56
C ALA A 306 9.60 -0.24 -21.15
N ALA A 307 9.15 -0.86 -20.05
CA ALA A 307 9.64 -2.17 -19.61
C ALA A 307 8.59 -2.93 -18.82
N ARG A 308 8.68 -4.25 -18.85
CA ARG A 308 7.90 -5.17 -18.03
C ARG A 308 8.78 -6.32 -17.57
N ARG A 309 8.73 -6.66 -16.30
CA ARG A 309 9.48 -7.80 -15.76
C ARG A 309 8.76 -8.43 -14.57
N GLU A 310 8.78 -9.74 -14.46
CA GLU A 310 8.36 -10.42 -13.25
C GLU A 310 9.44 -10.32 -12.16
N LEU A 311 9.04 -10.01 -10.94
CA LEU A 311 9.90 -10.09 -9.77
C LEU A 311 9.84 -11.52 -9.23
N PRO A 312 10.92 -12.31 -9.37
CA PRO A 312 10.88 -13.73 -9.04
C PRO A 312 10.46 -13.99 -7.60
N HIS A 313 9.55 -14.95 -7.43
CA HIS A 313 9.06 -15.42 -6.13
C HIS A 313 8.34 -14.38 -5.24
N ALA A 314 8.23 -13.13 -5.67
CA ALA A 314 7.49 -12.11 -4.92
C ALA A 314 6.04 -12.52 -4.72
N GLY A 315 5.49 -12.19 -3.56
CA GLY A 315 4.06 -12.27 -3.31
C GLY A 315 3.27 -11.28 -4.19
N PHE A 316 1.99 -11.54 -4.35
CA PHE A 316 1.08 -10.64 -5.04
C PHE A 316 -0.34 -10.83 -4.50
N HIS A 317 -1.16 -9.82 -4.67
CA HIS A 317 -2.59 -9.82 -4.34
C HIS A 317 -2.90 -10.27 -2.89
N GLY A 318 -2.18 -9.70 -1.93
CA GLY A 318 -2.40 -9.91 -0.50
C GLY A 318 -1.73 -11.16 0.09
N GLN A 319 -0.76 -11.76 -0.59
CA GLN A 319 0.00 -12.89 -0.04
C GLN A 319 0.94 -12.47 1.09
N PHE A 320 1.60 -11.34 0.93
CA PHE A 320 2.54 -10.80 1.91
C PHE A 320 2.38 -9.27 2.05
N PRO A 321 1.21 -8.79 2.50
CA PRO A 321 0.97 -7.36 2.66
C PRO A 321 1.67 -6.83 3.91
N TYR A 322 1.70 -5.50 4.04
CA TYR A 322 1.95 -4.84 5.32
C TYR A 322 0.81 -5.11 6.32
N SER A 323 1.02 -4.78 7.60
CA SER A 323 0.04 -5.02 8.68
C SER A 323 -1.29 -4.28 8.49
N TRP A 324 -1.33 -3.20 7.71
CA TRP A 324 -2.57 -2.47 7.43
C TRP A 324 -3.51 -3.22 6.47
N GLY A 325 -3.05 -4.32 5.88
CA GLY A 325 -3.79 -5.08 4.88
C GLY A 325 -3.53 -4.57 3.47
N GLY A 326 -4.56 -4.46 2.64
CA GLY A 326 -4.42 -4.06 1.25
C GLY A 326 -3.67 -5.10 0.41
N TYR A 327 -3.13 -4.66 -0.72
CA TYR A 327 -2.47 -5.53 -1.69
C TYR A 327 -1.06 -5.04 -2.05
N THR A 328 -0.43 -4.25 -1.18
CA THR A 328 0.95 -3.78 -1.37
C THR A 328 1.93 -4.89 -1.00
N ASP A 329 1.94 -5.94 -1.83
CA ASP A 329 2.91 -7.05 -1.69
C ASP A 329 4.29 -6.64 -2.15
N ILE A 330 4.38 -5.82 -3.22
CA ILE A 330 5.60 -5.22 -3.74
C ILE A 330 5.47 -3.71 -3.58
N ASP A 331 6.41 -3.13 -2.86
CA ASP A 331 6.51 -1.70 -2.59
C ASP A 331 7.78 -1.18 -3.26
N LEU A 332 7.62 -0.21 -4.16
CA LEU A 332 8.72 0.36 -4.94
C LEU A 332 9.14 1.68 -4.31
N SER A 333 10.42 1.92 -4.23
CA SER A 333 10.99 3.10 -3.59
C SER A 333 12.23 3.57 -4.34
N VAL A 334 12.60 4.83 -4.17
CA VAL A 334 13.78 5.44 -4.80
C VAL A 334 14.60 6.18 -3.76
N ASP A 335 15.91 5.96 -3.81
CA ASP A 335 16.86 6.73 -3.01
C ASP A 335 18.10 7.14 -3.83
N GLN A 336 19.15 7.57 -3.17
CA GLN A 336 20.40 7.99 -3.78
C GLN A 336 21.12 6.89 -4.57
N GLN A 337 20.79 5.62 -4.31
CA GLN A 337 21.37 4.46 -5.00
C GLN A 337 20.48 3.94 -6.14
N GLY A 338 19.31 4.55 -6.38
CA GLY A 338 18.39 4.25 -7.46
C GLY A 338 17.10 3.58 -7.03
N LEU A 339 16.61 2.65 -7.86
CA LEU A 339 15.29 2.01 -7.71
C LEU A 339 15.37 0.74 -6.86
N TRP A 340 14.42 0.57 -5.97
CA TRP A 340 14.30 -0.54 -5.04
C TRP A 340 12.91 -1.18 -5.09
N ALA A 341 12.87 -2.47 -4.75
CA ALA A 341 11.63 -3.18 -4.44
C ALA A 341 11.71 -3.79 -3.04
N VAL A 342 10.69 -3.55 -2.23
CA VAL A 342 10.50 -4.12 -0.89
C VAL A 342 9.32 -5.07 -0.95
N TYR A 343 9.57 -6.36 -0.77
CA TYR A 343 8.56 -7.39 -0.92
C TYR A 343 8.81 -8.56 0.04
N SER A 344 8.02 -9.60 -0.06
CA SER A 344 8.30 -10.88 0.59
C SER A 344 7.98 -12.03 -0.32
N SER A 345 8.41 -13.22 0.03
CA SER A 345 8.21 -14.44 -0.71
C SER A 345 7.93 -15.63 0.20
N SER A 346 7.41 -16.70 -0.37
CA SER A 346 7.25 -17.97 0.37
C SER A 346 8.60 -18.55 0.82
N LYS A 347 9.67 -18.33 0.02
CA LYS A 347 11.04 -18.76 0.38
C LYS A 347 11.52 -18.01 1.62
N ALA A 348 11.31 -16.70 1.67
CA ALA A 348 11.65 -15.85 2.82
C ALA A 348 10.68 -16.02 4.01
N LYS A 349 9.67 -16.90 3.90
CA LYS A 349 8.68 -17.19 4.97
C LYS A 349 7.99 -15.93 5.51
N GLY A 350 7.79 -14.91 4.69
CA GLY A 350 7.17 -13.64 5.07
C GLY A 350 8.15 -12.57 5.54
N ALA A 351 9.46 -12.84 5.64
CA ALA A 351 10.47 -11.82 5.91
C ALA A 351 10.54 -10.81 4.75
N ILE A 352 10.88 -9.56 5.05
CA ILE A 352 11.11 -8.55 4.04
C ILE A 352 12.35 -8.91 3.23
N VAL A 353 12.19 -8.89 1.91
CA VAL A 353 13.26 -8.95 0.93
C VAL A 353 13.39 -7.57 0.30
N ILE A 354 14.61 -7.07 0.22
CA ILE A 354 14.94 -5.81 -0.42
C ILE A 354 15.70 -6.16 -1.69
N SER A 355 15.28 -5.61 -2.83
CA SER A 355 16.01 -5.80 -4.10
C SER A 355 16.32 -4.47 -4.75
N GLN A 356 17.58 -4.26 -5.10
CA GLN A 356 17.97 -3.16 -5.96
C GLN A 356 17.68 -3.53 -7.41
N LEU A 357 16.98 -2.67 -8.12
CA LEU A 357 16.56 -2.90 -9.50
C LEU A 357 17.34 -2.03 -10.49
N ASP A 358 17.52 -2.52 -11.68
CA ASP A 358 17.90 -1.66 -12.80
C ASP A 358 16.69 -0.83 -13.23
N PRO A 359 16.75 0.52 -13.24
CA PRO A 359 15.60 1.34 -13.56
C PRO A 359 15.14 1.22 -15.02
N ASN A 360 16.01 0.76 -15.94
CA ASN A 360 15.64 0.63 -17.34
C ASN A 360 15.03 -0.74 -17.66
N SER A 361 15.65 -1.81 -17.20
CA SER A 361 15.26 -3.19 -17.52
C SER A 361 14.40 -3.84 -16.42
N LEU A 362 14.31 -3.25 -15.23
CA LEU A 362 13.69 -3.80 -14.02
C LEU A 362 14.37 -5.10 -13.54
N GLU A 363 15.60 -5.37 -13.98
CA GLU A 363 16.36 -6.51 -13.50
C GLU A 363 16.79 -6.34 -12.05
N VAL A 364 16.72 -7.43 -11.31
CA VAL A 364 17.25 -7.49 -9.94
C VAL A 364 18.77 -7.51 -10.01
N LYS A 365 19.42 -6.45 -9.53
CA LYS A 365 20.89 -6.35 -9.43
C LYS A 365 21.41 -7.08 -8.21
N ARG A 366 20.76 -6.89 -7.06
CA ARG A 366 21.11 -7.48 -5.77
C ARG A 366 19.86 -7.66 -4.93
N SER A 367 19.90 -8.59 -3.98
CA SER A 367 18.82 -8.82 -3.04
C SER A 367 19.37 -9.13 -1.65
N TRP A 368 18.62 -8.70 -0.63
CA TRP A 368 18.91 -8.93 0.78
C TRP A 368 17.63 -9.44 1.46
N GLU A 369 17.79 -10.45 2.29
CA GLU A 369 16.72 -10.97 3.12
C GLU A 369 16.91 -10.45 4.54
N THR A 370 15.87 -9.85 5.12
CA THR A 370 15.92 -9.31 6.48
C THR A 370 15.40 -10.33 7.48
N ASN A 371 15.55 -10.02 8.78
CA ASN A 371 15.00 -10.82 9.86
C ASN A 371 13.65 -10.29 10.40
N ILE A 372 12.99 -9.36 9.70
CA ILE A 372 11.68 -8.82 10.08
C ILE A 372 10.60 -9.21 9.09
N ARG A 373 9.42 -9.61 9.57
CA ARG A 373 8.29 -9.99 8.71
C ARG A 373 7.56 -8.75 8.20
N LYS A 374 7.20 -8.77 6.91
CA LYS A 374 6.49 -7.64 6.27
C LYS A 374 5.14 -7.36 6.91
N ASN A 375 4.39 -8.39 7.30
CA ASN A 375 3.08 -8.24 7.95
C ASN A 375 3.16 -7.81 9.43
N SER A 376 4.36 -7.72 10.01
CA SER A 376 4.56 -7.21 11.37
C SER A 376 4.84 -5.70 11.42
N VAL A 377 5.00 -5.05 10.27
CA VAL A 377 5.25 -3.62 10.15
C VAL A 377 4.17 -2.94 9.32
N ALA A 378 3.94 -1.66 9.59
CA ALA A 378 2.88 -0.91 8.93
C ALA A 378 3.27 -0.48 7.51
N ASN A 379 4.51 -0.05 7.35
CA ASN A 379 5.08 0.44 6.09
C ASN A 379 6.59 0.43 6.16
N SER A 380 7.24 0.69 5.03
CA SER A 380 8.68 0.89 4.97
C SER A 380 9.06 1.91 3.90
N PHE A 381 10.28 2.42 3.99
CA PHE A 381 10.90 3.30 3.01
C PHE A 381 12.41 3.10 3.00
N ILE A 382 13.08 3.51 1.92
CA ILE A 382 14.52 3.33 1.78
C ILE A 382 15.20 4.70 1.68
N ILE A 383 16.28 4.86 2.43
CA ILE A 383 17.16 6.04 2.38
C ILE A 383 18.60 5.57 2.40
N CYS A 384 19.40 5.97 1.40
CA CYS A 384 20.83 5.67 1.34
C CYS A 384 21.16 4.16 1.46
N GLY A 385 20.36 3.32 0.81
CA GLY A 385 20.51 1.87 0.87
C GLY A 385 20.12 1.24 2.21
N LYS A 386 19.42 1.97 3.07
CA LYS A 386 18.90 1.45 4.33
C LYS A 386 17.39 1.42 4.32
N LEU A 387 16.83 0.26 4.65
CA LEU A 387 15.40 0.09 4.88
C LEU A 387 15.04 0.59 6.27
N TYR A 388 13.99 1.38 6.37
CA TYR A 388 13.36 1.81 7.62
C TYR A 388 11.94 1.28 7.65
N THR A 389 11.49 0.76 8.80
CA THR A 389 10.10 0.28 8.95
C THR A 389 9.35 1.04 10.02
N VAL A 390 8.05 1.25 9.82
CA VAL A 390 7.14 1.91 10.75
C VAL A 390 6.29 0.86 11.46
N ALA A 391 6.21 0.93 12.80
CA ALA A 391 5.62 -0.12 13.61
C ALA A 391 4.09 -0.22 13.49
N SER A 392 3.37 0.91 13.47
CA SER A 392 1.90 0.93 13.45
C SER A 392 1.37 1.94 12.44
N TYR A 393 0.30 1.55 11.75
CA TYR A 393 -0.43 2.44 10.82
C TYR A 393 -1.60 3.15 11.49
N THR A 394 -2.02 2.74 12.70
CA THR A 394 -3.19 3.27 13.42
C THR A 394 -2.87 4.01 14.69
N SER A 395 -1.77 3.67 15.37
CA SER A 395 -1.35 4.39 16.58
C SER A 395 -0.99 5.83 16.21
N PRO A 396 -1.58 6.84 16.85
CA PRO A 396 -1.26 8.25 16.57
C PRO A 396 0.21 8.56 16.84
N ASP A 397 0.73 8.04 17.92
CA ASP A 397 2.14 8.06 18.29
C ASP A 397 2.69 6.65 18.07
N THR A 398 3.58 6.51 17.12
CA THR A 398 4.27 5.27 16.76
C THR A 398 5.75 5.55 16.60
N ILE A 399 6.50 4.57 16.12
CA ILE A 399 7.95 4.68 15.92
C ILE A 399 8.37 4.08 14.58
N ILE A 400 9.48 4.57 14.05
CA ILE A 400 10.31 3.77 13.18
C ILE A 400 11.00 2.77 14.11
N ASN A 401 10.75 1.48 13.89
CA ASN A 401 11.11 0.42 14.84
C ASN A 401 12.30 -0.43 14.42
N TYR A 402 12.72 -0.35 13.16
CA TYR A 402 13.78 -1.20 12.63
C TYR A 402 14.49 -0.52 11.46
N ILE A 403 15.80 -0.74 11.38
CA ILE A 403 16.67 -0.32 10.27
C ILE A 403 17.42 -1.56 9.77
N TYR A 404 17.50 -1.73 8.45
CA TYR A 404 18.37 -2.72 7.83
C TYR A 404 19.32 -2.02 6.84
N ASP A 405 20.61 -2.15 7.05
CA ASP A 405 21.65 -1.58 6.19
C ASP A 405 22.10 -2.62 5.15
N THR A 406 21.82 -2.34 3.87
CA THR A 406 22.17 -3.25 2.77
C THR A 406 23.68 -3.35 2.54
N ARG A 407 24.46 -2.35 2.97
CA ARG A 407 25.93 -2.36 2.86
C ARG A 407 26.56 -3.36 3.84
N THR A 408 26.06 -3.42 5.07
CA THR A 408 26.57 -4.32 6.11
C THR A 408 25.78 -5.62 6.21
N SER A 409 24.62 -5.70 5.53
CA SER A 409 23.66 -6.80 5.66
C SER A 409 23.20 -7.04 7.11
N GLN A 410 23.09 -5.96 7.89
CA GLN A 410 22.70 -6.04 9.30
C GLN A 410 21.46 -5.21 9.59
N GLY A 411 20.58 -5.77 10.42
CA GLY A 411 19.41 -5.11 10.95
C GLY A 411 19.57 -4.75 12.42
N LYS A 412 19.01 -3.62 12.83
CA LYS A 412 18.95 -3.18 14.22
C LYS A 412 17.58 -2.63 14.57
N SER A 413 17.11 -2.89 15.78
CA SER A 413 15.92 -2.23 16.32
C SER A 413 16.24 -0.80 16.74
N VAL A 414 15.31 0.11 16.49
CA VAL A 414 15.40 1.52 16.85
C VAL A 414 14.07 2.02 17.41
N ALA A 415 14.02 3.22 17.95
CA ALA A 415 12.80 3.83 18.45
C ALA A 415 12.77 5.33 18.08
N ILE A 416 12.64 5.63 16.77
CA ILE A 416 12.56 7.01 16.30
C ILE A 416 11.07 7.38 16.28
N PRO A 417 10.62 8.45 17.00
CA PRO A 417 9.22 8.85 17.02
C PRO A 417 8.67 9.12 15.61
N PHE A 418 7.44 8.64 15.37
CA PHE A 418 6.69 8.86 14.15
C PHE A 418 5.21 9.09 14.47
N LYS A 419 4.51 9.95 13.74
CA LYS A 419 3.10 10.28 14.01
C LYS A 419 2.19 9.96 12.85
N ASN A 420 1.10 9.22 13.13
CA ASN A 420 -0.03 9.03 12.23
C ASN A 420 -1.17 9.98 12.62
N LYS A 421 -1.21 11.14 12.02
CA LYS A 421 -2.17 12.19 12.35
C LYS A 421 -3.62 11.74 12.18
N TYR A 422 -3.90 10.95 11.15
CA TYR A 422 -5.25 10.51 10.80
C TYR A 422 -5.49 9.01 11.03
N ARG A 423 -4.53 8.30 11.62
CA ARG A 423 -4.67 6.93 12.13
C ARG A 423 -5.00 5.85 11.10
N TYR A 424 -4.57 6.01 9.87
CA TYR A 424 -4.60 4.95 8.86
C TYR A 424 -3.57 5.21 7.77
N ASN A 425 -2.30 5.10 8.12
CA ASN A 425 -1.19 5.38 7.20
C ASN A 425 -0.93 4.16 6.31
N SER A 426 -1.35 4.24 5.07
CA SER A 426 -1.34 3.13 4.12
C SER A 426 -0.26 3.25 3.03
N MET A 427 0.47 4.36 3.00
CA MET A 427 1.56 4.59 2.07
C MET A 427 2.58 5.51 2.73
N ILE A 428 3.84 5.14 2.68
CA ILE A 428 4.98 6.00 3.05
C ILE A 428 6.07 5.77 2.02
N ASP A 429 6.55 6.84 1.39
CA ASP A 429 7.68 6.80 0.45
C ASP A 429 8.60 8.00 0.66
N TYR A 430 9.87 7.83 0.34
CA TYR A 430 10.90 8.86 0.49
C TYR A 430 11.11 9.62 -0.81
N ASN A 431 11.10 10.95 -0.75
CA ASN A 431 11.53 11.80 -1.84
C ASN A 431 12.91 12.37 -1.55
N LEU A 432 13.90 11.90 -2.29
CA LEU A 432 15.30 12.25 -2.08
C LEU A 432 15.62 13.73 -2.44
N ALA A 433 14.91 14.31 -3.40
CA ALA A 433 15.12 15.71 -3.80
C ALA A 433 14.66 16.69 -2.71
N GLN A 434 13.55 16.38 -2.05
CA GLN A 434 13.00 17.22 -0.97
C GLN A 434 13.47 16.81 0.41
N ARG A 435 14.07 15.62 0.57
CA ARG A 435 14.42 15.01 1.87
C ARG A 435 13.20 14.89 2.79
N LYS A 436 12.05 14.50 2.21
CA LYS A 436 10.79 14.35 2.92
C LYS A 436 10.24 12.94 2.74
N LEU A 437 9.43 12.49 3.70
CA LEU A 437 8.52 11.37 3.47
C LEU A 437 7.18 11.91 2.96
N PHE A 438 6.65 11.25 1.95
CA PHE A 438 5.29 11.42 1.49
C PHE A 438 4.47 10.25 2.02
N ALA A 439 3.25 10.52 2.45
CA ALA A 439 2.40 9.50 3.01
C ALA A 439 0.91 9.74 2.70
N TRP A 440 0.15 8.65 2.74
CA TRP A 440 -1.29 8.69 2.65
C TRP A 440 -1.89 8.16 3.95
N ASP A 441 -2.39 9.08 4.77
CA ASP A 441 -2.95 8.79 6.08
C ASP A 441 -4.45 9.06 6.09
N ASN A 442 -5.27 8.02 5.96
CA ASN A 442 -6.74 8.07 6.08
C ASN A 442 -7.38 9.19 5.23
N PHE A 443 -7.34 9.05 3.91
CA PHE A 443 -7.77 10.06 2.91
C PHE A 443 -6.85 11.29 2.78
N HIS A 444 -5.85 11.48 3.62
CA HIS A 444 -5.04 12.69 3.60
C HIS A 444 -3.66 12.44 3.00
N MET A 445 -3.28 13.30 2.08
CA MET A 445 -1.92 13.40 1.57
C MET A 445 -1.12 14.27 2.54
N VAL A 446 -0.11 13.66 3.15
CA VAL A 446 0.72 14.30 4.17
C VAL A 446 2.20 14.16 3.83
N SER A 447 3.02 15.08 4.31
CA SER A 447 4.47 14.96 4.24
C SER A 447 5.12 15.17 5.59
N TYR A 448 6.34 14.64 5.73
CA TYR A 448 7.15 14.78 6.94
C TYR A 448 8.54 15.28 6.54
N ASP A 449 9.04 16.29 7.22
CA ASP A 449 10.43 16.71 7.11
C ASP A 449 11.33 15.67 7.81
N LEU A 450 12.45 15.33 7.17
CA LEU A 450 13.42 14.41 7.74
C LEU A 450 14.70 15.14 8.14
N ARG A 451 15.19 14.82 9.32
CA ARG A 451 16.54 15.15 9.72
C ARG A 451 17.43 13.92 9.63
N LEU A 452 18.40 13.98 8.74
CA LEU A 452 19.44 12.96 8.59
C LEU A 452 20.68 13.38 9.37
N GLY A 453 21.34 12.42 10.03
CA GLY A 453 22.62 12.63 10.70
C GLY A 453 23.74 12.89 9.70
N ARG A 454 24.89 13.33 10.19
CA ARG A 454 26.11 13.31 9.41
C ARG A 454 26.67 11.89 9.43
N GLN A 455 27.24 11.42 8.33
CA GLN A 455 28.11 10.24 8.39
C GLN A 455 29.36 10.62 9.18
N GLU A 456 29.65 9.87 10.22
CA GLU A 456 30.93 9.93 10.92
C GLU A 456 31.99 9.15 10.13
#